data_f279521359b24c781555d28bf03af3ca
#
_entry.id   f279521359b24c781555d28bf03af3ca
#
_cell.length_a   1.000
_cell.length_b   1.000
_cell.length_c   1.000
_cell.angle_alpha   90.00
_cell.angle_beta   90.00
_cell.angle_gamma   90.00
#
_symmetry.space_group_name_H-M   'P 1'
#
loop_
_entity.id
_entity.type
_entity.pdbx_description
1 polymer ?
#
loop_
_entity_poly.entity_id
_entity_poly.type
_entity_poly.pdbx_seq_one_letter_code
_entity_poly.pdbx_strand_id
1 'polypeptide(L)'
;ALAYARSVVIVPGYGLAVAEAQHTVRELATDLESRGVNVKYAIHPVAGRMPGHMNVLLAEANVPYDQLLEMDQVNGQFPQTDVVLVVGANDVVNPAARDDPSSPIYGMPILDVDRARNIIVLKRSMGHGFAGIDNALFYHEKTRMLFGDARQSLTQVGQALKTA
;
A
#
# COMPACT_ATOMS: atom_id res chain seq x y z
N ALA A 1 11.10 7.19 8.78
CA ALA A 1 9.95 7.94 8.26
C ALA A 1 8.67 7.65 9.04
N LEU A 2 8.38 6.38 9.34
CA LEU A 2 7.14 6.02 10.06
C LEU A 2 7.13 6.55 11.49
N ALA A 3 8.28 6.62 12.15
CA ALA A 3 8.37 7.05 13.55
C ALA A 3 7.90 8.50 13.76
N TYR A 4 8.00 9.32 12.72
CA TYR A 4 7.64 10.74 12.79
C TYR A 4 6.41 11.09 11.96
N ALA A 5 5.77 10.09 11.33
CA ALA A 5 4.59 10.32 10.50
C ALA A 5 3.39 10.66 11.35
N ARG A 6 2.51 11.54 10.84
CA ARG A 6 1.23 11.85 11.46
C ARG A 6 0.08 11.17 10.74
N SER A 7 0.25 10.87 9.45
CA SER A 7 -0.73 10.19 8.63
C SER A 7 -0.07 9.12 7.79
N VAL A 8 -0.66 7.93 7.79
CA VAL A 8 -0.19 6.77 7.03
C VAL A 8 -1.38 6.19 6.28
N VAL A 9 -1.18 5.91 5.00
CA VAL A 9 -2.16 5.17 4.20
C VAL A 9 -1.53 3.84 3.79
N ILE A 10 -2.22 2.75 4.07
CA ILE A 10 -1.81 1.40 3.71
C ILE A 10 -2.54 0.99 2.45
N VAL A 11 -1.78 0.56 1.43
CA VAL A 11 -2.34 0.13 0.15
C VAL A 11 -2.11 -1.38 0.01
N PRO A 12 -3.13 -2.20 0.31
CA PRO A 12 -2.99 -3.65 0.19
C PRO A 12 -3.22 -4.12 -1.25
N GLY A 13 -2.53 -5.17 -1.63
CA GLY A 13 -2.69 -5.80 -2.92
C GLY A 13 -2.60 -7.33 -2.83
N TYR A 14 -2.52 -7.99 -3.97
CA TYR A 14 -2.53 -9.45 -4.02
C TYR A 14 -1.40 -10.09 -3.22
N GLY A 15 -0.23 -9.47 -3.17
CA GLY A 15 0.90 -9.98 -2.38
C GLY A 15 0.61 -10.08 -0.89
N LEU A 16 -0.23 -9.19 -0.36
CA LEU A 16 -0.68 -9.31 1.03
C LEU A 16 -1.51 -10.58 1.24
N ALA A 17 -2.40 -10.88 0.28
CA ALA A 17 -3.22 -12.10 0.33
C ALA A 17 -2.37 -13.36 0.21
N VAL A 18 -1.39 -13.36 -0.70
CA VAL A 18 -0.48 -14.51 -0.90
C VAL A 18 0.31 -14.79 0.37
N ALA A 19 0.79 -13.77 1.05
CA ALA A 19 1.57 -13.90 2.28
C ALA A 19 0.69 -14.11 3.52
N GLU A 20 -0.63 -14.04 3.37
CA GLU A 20 -1.58 -14.11 4.50
C GLU A 20 -1.20 -13.12 5.60
N ALA A 21 -0.86 -11.88 5.20
CA ALA A 21 -0.28 -10.87 6.08
C ALA A 21 -1.31 -9.88 6.62
N GLN A 22 -2.61 -10.12 6.42
CA GLN A 22 -3.66 -9.18 6.85
C GLN A 22 -3.66 -8.91 8.36
N HIS A 23 -3.36 -9.93 9.16
CA HIS A 23 -3.27 -9.76 10.62
C HIS A 23 -2.02 -8.98 11.02
N THR A 24 -0.90 -9.22 10.35
CA THR A 24 0.36 -8.51 10.62
C THR A 24 0.24 -7.03 10.26
N VAL A 25 -0.42 -6.72 9.16
CA VAL A 25 -0.66 -5.30 8.80
C VAL A 25 -1.57 -4.63 9.81
N ARG A 26 -2.56 -5.33 10.34
CA ARG A 26 -3.44 -4.80 11.37
C ARG A 26 -2.67 -4.52 12.66
N GLU A 27 -1.76 -5.39 13.05
CA GLU A 27 -0.90 -5.17 14.22
C GLU A 27 -0.04 -3.93 14.05
N LEU A 28 0.56 -3.75 12.89
CA LEU A 28 1.36 -2.55 12.59
C LEU A 28 0.50 -1.30 12.67
N ALA A 29 -0.70 -1.32 12.11
CA ALA A 29 -1.62 -0.20 12.15
C ALA A 29 -1.99 0.15 13.59
N THR A 30 -2.23 -0.86 14.44
CA THR A 30 -2.54 -0.66 15.85
C THR A 30 -1.37 0.01 16.59
N ASP A 31 -0.15 -0.43 16.32
CA ASP A 31 1.05 0.18 16.91
C ASP A 31 1.19 1.65 16.49
N LEU A 32 0.96 1.95 15.22
CA LEU A 32 1.01 3.33 14.72
C LEU A 32 -0.08 4.19 15.38
N GLU A 33 -1.29 3.67 15.48
CA GLU A 33 -2.40 4.39 16.12
C GLU A 33 -2.12 4.67 17.60
N SER A 34 -1.47 3.74 18.28
CA SER A 34 -1.08 3.94 19.69
C SER A 34 -0.08 5.07 19.87
N ARG A 35 0.62 5.47 18.80
CA ARG A 35 1.55 6.60 18.78
C ARG A 35 0.90 7.88 18.29
N GLY A 36 -0.40 7.89 18.09
CA GLY A 36 -1.14 9.06 17.62
C GLY A 36 -1.16 9.24 16.11
N VAL A 37 -0.77 8.23 15.35
CA VAL A 37 -0.77 8.27 13.88
C VAL A 37 -2.17 7.97 13.36
N ASN A 38 -2.64 8.76 12.40
CA ASN A 38 -3.89 8.49 11.70
C ASN A 38 -3.63 7.48 10.59
N VAL A 39 -4.22 6.29 10.70
CA VAL A 39 -4.02 5.20 9.74
C VAL A 39 -5.31 4.96 8.95
N LYS A 40 -5.20 4.96 7.63
CA LYS A 40 -6.28 4.61 6.71
C LYS A 40 -5.78 3.57 5.72
N TYR A 41 -6.71 2.85 5.10
CA TYR A 41 -6.42 1.86 4.08
C TYR A 41 -7.04 2.31 2.77
N ALA A 42 -6.26 2.31 1.70
CA ALA A 42 -6.74 2.68 0.37
C ALA A 42 -6.97 1.41 -0.44
N ILE A 43 -8.21 1.16 -0.81
CA ILE A 43 -8.62 -0.05 -1.49
C ILE A 43 -8.92 0.25 -2.96
N HIS A 44 -8.18 -0.41 -3.85
CA HIS A 44 -8.51 -0.37 -5.28
C HIS A 44 -9.58 -1.43 -5.57
N PRO A 45 -10.60 -1.10 -6.39
CA PRO A 45 -11.71 -2.03 -6.64
C PRO A 45 -11.29 -3.40 -7.17
N VAL A 46 -10.18 -3.47 -7.91
CA VAL A 46 -9.69 -4.72 -8.50
C VAL A 46 -8.40 -5.22 -7.85
N ALA A 47 -8.05 -4.71 -6.67
CA ALA A 47 -6.91 -5.24 -5.92
C ALA A 47 -7.18 -6.69 -5.52
N GLY A 48 -6.15 -7.53 -5.66
CA GLY A 48 -6.29 -8.96 -5.42
C GLY A 48 -6.78 -9.71 -6.64
N ARG A 49 -7.47 -10.83 -6.43
CA ARG A 49 -7.93 -11.74 -7.49
C ARG A 49 -9.38 -11.53 -7.87
N MET A 50 -10.16 -10.83 -7.06
CA MET A 50 -11.60 -10.64 -7.30
C MET A 50 -12.04 -9.32 -6.67
N PRO A 51 -13.14 -8.71 -7.17
CA PRO A 51 -13.69 -7.50 -6.56
C PRO A 51 -13.99 -7.71 -5.08
N GLY A 52 -13.59 -6.75 -4.25
CA GLY A 52 -13.82 -6.82 -2.81
C GLY A 52 -12.87 -7.73 -2.04
N HIS A 53 -11.88 -8.36 -2.72
CA HIS A 53 -10.94 -9.29 -2.08
C HIS A 53 -10.25 -8.68 -0.85
N MET A 54 -9.72 -7.47 -0.99
CA MET A 54 -9.02 -6.81 0.12
C MET A 54 -9.96 -6.45 1.26
N ASN A 55 -11.18 -6.06 0.96
CA ASN A 55 -12.18 -5.76 1.99
C ASN A 55 -12.45 -6.96 2.87
N VAL A 56 -12.58 -8.15 2.27
CA VAL A 56 -12.80 -9.40 3.01
C VAL A 56 -11.61 -9.73 3.90
N LEU A 57 -10.39 -9.64 3.37
CA LEU A 57 -9.19 -9.95 4.13
C LEU A 57 -9.01 -9.01 5.33
N LEU A 58 -9.24 -7.72 5.14
CA LEU A 58 -9.09 -6.75 6.22
C LEU A 58 -10.20 -6.90 7.26
N ALA A 59 -11.41 -7.29 6.83
CA ALA A 59 -12.48 -7.61 7.77
C ALA A 59 -12.13 -8.82 8.65
N GLU A 60 -11.47 -9.83 8.09
CA GLU A 60 -10.97 -10.97 8.88
C GLU A 60 -9.97 -10.54 9.94
N ALA A 61 -9.19 -9.49 9.68
CA ALA A 61 -8.22 -8.95 10.61
C ALA A 61 -8.83 -7.92 11.57
N ASN A 62 -10.14 -7.75 11.57
CA ASN A 62 -10.88 -6.81 12.42
C ASN A 62 -10.51 -5.34 12.18
N VAL A 63 -10.17 -4.98 10.94
CA VAL A 63 -9.96 -3.60 10.55
C VAL A 63 -11.32 -2.88 10.54
N PRO A 64 -11.48 -1.76 11.26
CA PRO A 64 -12.74 -1.01 11.25
C PRO A 64 -13.11 -0.55 9.83
N TYR A 65 -14.37 -0.70 9.48
CA TYR A 65 -14.86 -0.37 8.14
C TYR A 65 -14.60 1.10 7.76
N ASP A 66 -14.69 2.01 8.74
CA ASP A 66 -14.48 3.44 8.50
C ASP A 66 -13.03 3.80 8.20
N GLN A 67 -12.08 2.89 8.39
CA GLN A 67 -10.69 3.08 7.97
C GLN A 67 -10.43 2.64 6.52
N LEU A 68 -11.40 1.98 5.88
CA LEU A 68 -11.28 1.51 4.50
C LEU A 68 -11.79 2.60 3.55
N LEU A 69 -10.89 3.24 2.80
CA LEU A 69 -11.25 4.30 1.86
C LEU A 69 -11.22 3.77 0.44
N GLU A 70 -12.22 4.15 -0.33
CA GLU A 70 -12.24 3.86 -1.76
C GLU A 70 -11.34 4.83 -2.52
N MET A 71 -11.00 4.47 -3.76
CA MET A 71 -10.04 5.19 -4.58
C MET A 71 -10.40 6.66 -4.76
N ASP A 72 -11.66 6.97 -5.04
CA ASP A 72 -12.12 8.33 -5.25
C ASP A 72 -12.07 9.18 -3.97
N GLN A 73 -12.15 8.54 -2.81
CA GLN A 73 -12.02 9.21 -1.52
C GLN A 73 -10.57 9.54 -1.18
N VAL A 74 -9.66 8.59 -1.45
CA VAL A 74 -8.29 8.67 -0.96
C VAL A 74 -7.36 9.40 -1.92
N ASN A 75 -7.64 9.41 -3.23
CA ASN A 75 -6.73 10.02 -4.20
C ASN A 75 -6.50 11.52 -3.93
N GLY A 76 -7.50 12.23 -3.44
CA GLY A 76 -7.35 13.62 -3.05
C GLY A 76 -6.55 13.84 -1.76
N GLN A 77 -6.31 12.80 -0.99
CA GLN A 77 -5.62 12.88 0.30
C GLN A 77 -4.14 12.56 0.21
N PHE A 78 -3.66 11.92 -0.86
CA PHE A 78 -2.26 11.53 -0.97
C PHE A 78 -1.27 12.69 -0.85
N PRO A 79 -1.51 13.88 -1.42
CA PRO A 79 -0.56 14.99 -1.25
C PRO A 79 -0.34 15.40 0.21
N GLN A 80 -1.27 15.09 1.08
CA GLN A 80 -1.21 15.41 2.51
C GLN A 80 -0.81 14.22 3.36
N THR A 81 -0.57 13.06 2.74
CA THR A 81 -0.19 11.83 3.44
C THR A 81 1.32 11.80 3.65
N ASP A 82 1.75 11.61 4.90
CA ASP A 82 3.17 11.59 5.23
C ASP A 82 3.87 10.35 4.70
N VAL A 83 3.27 9.17 4.87
CA VAL A 83 3.84 7.90 4.40
C VAL A 83 2.73 7.05 3.81
N VAL A 84 2.99 6.47 2.64
CA VAL A 84 2.16 5.42 2.06
C VAL A 84 2.94 4.11 2.17
N LEU A 85 2.28 3.08 2.70
CA LEU A 85 2.83 1.74 2.83
C LEU A 85 2.12 0.84 1.83
N VAL A 86 2.81 0.47 0.75
CA VAL A 86 2.26 -0.40 -0.30
C VAL A 86 2.64 -1.83 0.02
N VAL A 87 1.65 -2.69 0.20
CA VAL A 87 1.87 -4.09 0.61
C VAL A 87 1.32 -5.02 -0.46
N GLY A 88 2.22 -5.50 -1.32
CA GLY A 88 1.87 -6.49 -2.34
C GLY A 88 1.04 -5.97 -3.50
N ALA A 89 0.99 -4.67 -3.72
CA ALA A 89 0.31 -4.06 -4.88
C ALA A 89 1.33 -3.65 -5.94
N ASN A 90 0.91 -3.63 -7.21
CA ASN A 90 1.77 -3.22 -8.32
C ASN A 90 1.01 -2.37 -9.34
N ASP A 91 0.21 -3.00 -10.20
CA ASP A 91 -0.42 -2.28 -11.32
C ASP A 91 -1.36 -1.17 -10.85
N VAL A 92 -2.05 -1.39 -9.73
CA VAL A 92 -3.02 -0.42 -9.18
C VAL A 92 -2.37 0.86 -8.65
N VAL A 93 -1.04 0.88 -8.54
CA VAL A 93 -0.28 2.07 -8.12
C VAL A 93 0.72 2.50 -9.20
N ASN A 94 0.63 1.96 -10.40
CA ASN A 94 1.58 2.24 -11.47
C ASN A 94 1.19 3.54 -12.20
N PRO A 95 2.03 4.60 -12.12
CA PRO A 95 1.73 5.89 -12.77
C PRO A 95 1.59 5.80 -14.29
N ALA A 96 2.08 4.75 -14.94
CA ALA A 96 1.95 4.58 -16.39
C ALA A 96 0.50 4.51 -16.83
N ALA A 97 -0.40 4.05 -15.98
CA ALA A 97 -1.84 4.03 -16.28
C ALA A 97 -2.41 5.44 -16.49
N ARG A 98 -1.80 6.43 -15.88
CA ARG A 98 -2.22 7.83 -15.95
C ARG A 98 -1.40 8.62 -16.98
N ASP A 99 -0.08 8.37 -17.04
CA ASP A 99 0.88 9.27 -17.69
C ASP A 99 1.45 8.73 -19.01
N ASP A 100 1.34 7.44 -19.30
CA ASP A 100 1.96 6.83 -20.48
C ASP A 100 0.92 6.28 -21.45
N PRO A 101 0.58 7.02 -22.54
CA PRO A 101 -0.42 6.56 -23.51
C PRO A 101 -0.03 5.26 -24.23
N SER A 102 1.25 4.89 -24.25
CA SER A 102 1.69 3.64 -24.88
C SER A 102 1.61 2.43 -23.95
N SER A 103 1.31 2.62 -22.68
CA SER A 103 1.25 1.53 -21.70
C SER A 103 0.00 0.66 -21.91
N PRO A 104 0.12 -0.68 -21.77
CA PRO A 104 -1.05 -1.58 -21.82
C PRO A 104 -2.12 -1.26 -20.80
N ILE A 105 -1.76 -0.58 -19.69
CA ILE A 105 -2.72 -0.23 -18.63
C ILE A 105 -3.22 1.21 -18.73
N TYR A 106 -2.85 1.95 -19.77
CA TYR A 106 -3.25 3.35 -19.89
C TYR A 106 -4.76 3.51 -19.84
N GLY A 107 -5.19 4.48 -19.03
CA GLY A 107 -6.62 4.74 -18.81
C GLY A 107 -7.22 3.96 -17.65
N MET A 108 -6.52 2.98 -17.08
CA MET A 108 -6.98 2.29 -15.88
C MET A 108 -6.93 3.25 -14.69
N PRO A 109 -8.00 3.39 -13.92
CA PRO A 109 -7.93 4.17 -12.68
C PRO A 109 -6.93 3.54 -11.70
N ILE A 110 -6.12 4.38 -11.08
CA ILE A 110 -5.12 3.94 -10.12
C ILE A 110 -5.17 4.77 -8.84
N LEU A 111 -4.51 4.25 -7.81
CA LEU A 111 -4.25 5.01 -6.59
C LEU A 111 -3.02 5.90 -6.84
N ASP A 112 -3.17 7.21 -6.63
CA ASP A 112 -2.13 8.21 -6.93
C ASP A 112 -1.07 8.29 -5.82
N VAL A 113 -0.48 7.13 -5.48
CA VAL A 113 0.49 6.97 -4.39
C VAL A 113 1.73 7.83 -4.57
N ASP A 114 2.15 8.06 -5.82
CA ASP A 114 3.31 8.88 -6.15
C ASP A 114 3.19 10.33 -5.68
N ARG A 115 2.00 10.77 -5.29
CA ARG A 115 1.77 12.13 -4.77
C ARG A 115 2.00 12.27 -3.28
N ALA A 116 2.17 11.15 -2.57
CA ALA A 116 2.47 11.17 -1.13
C ALA A 116 3.90 11.69 -0.88
N ARG A 117 4.18 12.07 0.36
CA ARG A 117 5.49 12.63 0.73
C ARG A 117 6.58 11.58 0.79
N ASN A 118 6.27 10.39 1.30
CA ASN A 118 7.19 9.26 1.37
C ASN A 118 6.42 7.98 1.04
N ILE A 119 7.12 7.02 0.41
CA ILE A 119 6.50 5.77 -0.03
C ILE A 119 7.39 4.61 0.39
N ILE A 120 6.80 3.62 1.03
CA ILE A 120 7.47 2.37 1.39
C ILE A 120 6.73 1.25 0.67
N VAL A 121 7.45 0.48 -0.16
CA VAL A 121 6.86 -0.60 -0.94
C VAL A 121 7.43 -1.93 -0.46
N LEU A 122 6.56 -2.83 -0.05
CA LEU A 122 6.91 -4.18 0.35
C LEU A 122 6.56 -5.14 -0.79
N LYS A 123 7.58 -5.79 -1.35
CA LYS A 123 7.44 -6.76 -2.45
C LYS A 123 8.38 -7.93 -2.24
N ARG A 124 8.03 -9.08 -2.85
CA ARG A 124 8.93 -10.24 -2.81
C ARG A 124 10.16 -10.01 -3.69
N SER A 125 9.99 -9.35 -4.83
CA SER A 125 11.07 -9.08 -5.79
C SER A 125 10.65 -7.95 -6.72
N MET A 126 11.53 -7.54 -7.64
CA MET A 126 11.21 -6.57 -8.70
C MET A 126 10.42 -7.18 -9.86
N GLY A 127 9.85 -8.36 -9.69
CA GLY A 127 8.97 -8.96 -10.68
C GLY A 127 7.79 -8.07 -11.03
N HIS A 128 7.30 -8.21 -12.27
CA HIS A 128 6.19 -7.42 -12.77
C HIS A 128 4.86 -7.85 -12.15
N GLY A 129 3.86 -6.94 -12.17
CA GLY A 129 2.50 -7.26 -11.81
C GLY A 129 1.78 -8.04 -12.90
N PHE A 130 0.45 -8.15 -12.78
CA PHE A 130 -0.37 -8.92 -13.74
C PHE A 130 -0.22 -8.41 -15.16
N ALA A 131 -0.06 -7.09 -15.36
CA ALA A 131 0.12 -6.51 -16.69
C ALA A 131 1.51 -6.76 -17.28
N GLY A 132 2.46 -7.29 -16.51
CA GLY A 132 3.80 -7.64 -17.00
C GLY A 132 4.66 -6.45 -17.38
N ILE A 133 4.45 -5.28 -16.80
CA ILE A 133 5.16 -4.05 -17.11
C ILE A 133 5.91 -3.50 -15.91
N ASP A 134 6.92 -2.67 -16.18
CA ASP A 134 7.66 -1.97 -15.14
C ASP A 134 6.79 -0.92 -14.45
N ASN A 135 7.11 -0.63 -13.19
CA ASN A 135 6.42 0.38 -12.41
C ASN A 135 7.41 1.48 -11.99
N ALA A 136 7.27 2.66 -12.58
CA ALA A 136 8.15 3.79 -12.31
C ALA A 136 8.08 4.24 -10.85
N LEU A 137 6.99 3.96 -10.14
CA LEU A 137 6.87 4.27 -8.72
C LEU A 137 7.99 3.64 -7.89
N PHE A 138 8.43 2.43 -8.28
CA PHE A 138 9.45 1.70 -7.51
C PHE A 138 10.84 2.34 -7.63
N TYR A 139 11.06 3.19 -8.63
CA TYR A 139 12.32 3.89 -8.87
C TYR A 139 12.26 5.36 -8.46
N HIS A 140 11.13 5.82 -7.93
CA HIS A 140 10.97 7.21 -7.51
C HIS A 140 11.87 7.51 -6.31
N GLU A 141 12.44 8.73 -6.25
CA GLU A 141 13.36 9.13 -5.19
C GLU A 141 12.70 9.09 -3.80
N LYS A 142 11.39 9.25 -3.70
CA LYS A 142 10.64 9.18 -2.43
C LYS A 142 10.36 7.74 -1.99
N THR A 143 10.65 6.75 -2.83
CA THR A 143 10.28 5.36 -2.59
C THR A 143 11.41 4.59 -1.94
N ARG A 144 11.08 3.84 -0.90
CA ARG A 144 11.96 2.85 -0.28
C ARG A 144 11.38 1.47 -0.53
N MET A 145 12.21 0.56 -1.03
CA MET A 145 11.78 -0.81 -1.32
C MET A 145 12.24 -1.75 -0.20
N LEU A 146 11.34 -2.60 0.25
CA LEU A 146 11.66 -3.69 1.17
C LEU A 146 11.27 -5.01 0.49
N PHE A 147 12.26 -5.83 0.21
CA PHE A 147 12.07 -7.10 -0.48
C PHE A 147 11.94 -8.24 0.53
N GLY A 148 11.09 -9.20 0.21
CA GLY A 148 10.85 -10.38 1.02
C GLY A 148 9.38 -10.69 1.15
N ASP A 149 9.06 -11.68 1.98
CA ASP A 149 7.69 -12.02 2.32
C ASP A 149 7.04 -10.85 3.06
N ALA A 150 5.80 -10.51 2.69
CA ALA A 150 5.13 -9.34 3.27
C ALA A 150 4.99 -9.43 4.79
N ARG A 151 4.70 -10.62 5.32
CA ARG A 151 4.58 -10.81 6.76
C ARG A 151 5.91 -10.53 7.48
N GLN A 152 7.02 -11.05 6.93
CA GLN A 152 8.35 -10.81 7.50
C GLN A 152 8.73 -9.34 7.43
N SER A 153 8.51 -8.70 6.28
CA SER A 153 8.84 -7.29 6.09
C SER A 153 8.03 -6.39 7.04
N LEU A 154 6.73 -6.67 7.19
CA LEU A 154 5.90 -5.94 8.13
C LEU A 154 6.33 -6.12 9.57
N THR A 155 6.74 -7.33 9.94
CA THR A 155 7.26 -7.62 11.28
C THR A 155 8.54 -6.82 11.54
N GLN A 156 9.45 -6.77 10.57
CA GLN A 156 10.69 -5.99 10.68
C GLN A 156 10.40 -4.49 10.82
N VAL A 157 9.46 -3.97 10.05
CA VAL A 157 9.05 -2.56 10.15
C VAL A 157 8.49 -2.27 11.54
N GLY A 158 7.64 -3.15 12.06
CA GLY A 158 7.07 -3.01 13.40
C GLY A 158 8.13 -3.02 14.49
N GLN A 159 9.12 -3.90 14.38
CA GLN A 159 10.23 -3.96 15.35
C GLN A 159 11.09 -2.70 15.30
N ALA A 160 11.41 -2.22 14.10
CA ALA A 160 12.17 -0.98 13.93
C ALA A 160 11.43 0.22 14.53
N LEU A 161 10.11 0.25 14.37
CA LEU A 161 9.27 1.31 14.94
C LEU A 161 9.32 1.31 16.47
N LYS A 162 9.34 0.13 17.09
CA LYS A 162 9.39 0.01 18.55
C LYS A 162 10.70 0.49 19.16
N THR A 163 11.78 0.46 18.39
CA THR A 163 13.10 0.90 18.84
C THR A 163 13.42 2.34 18.46
N ALA A 164 12.52 2.99 17.74
CA ALA A 164 12.73 4.37 17.30
C ALA A 164 12.43 5.40 18.39
#